data_18da119cb17951221a15641721ad51ea
#
_entry.id   18da119cb17951221a15641721ad51ea
#
_cell.length_a   1.000
_cell.length_b   1.000
_cell.length_c   1.000
_cell.angle_alpha   90.00
_cell.angle_beta   90.00
_cell.angle_gamma   90.00
#
_symmetry.space_group_name_H-M   'P 1'
#
loop_
_entity.id
_entity.type
_entity.pdbx_description
1 polymer ?
#
loop_
_entity_poly.entity_id
_entity_poly.type
_entity_poly.pdbx_seq_one_letter_code
_entity_poly.pdbx_strand_id
1 'polypeptide(L)'
;MAIPAIANFRSAHAETPESAPAAFRFVHFTDSHVQPELNAEKGFAQALEAAQQLDPKPDFILNGGDLVMDVLAEDEKRSTLLFDRYRKLVAEHSDVPVHNCIGNHDVFGWAEPKGVTPKHPKFGKRMVIEKLDLPGRYYRFDHKGWRFYVLDSIQPWDQGSYQGYIDDEQLAWLTTELKQQDASTPAVVVTHIPLFSAAGVAFCMEKLDGRVKPNIICRNGHRVGKLLSQYNVPLALSGHIHGLDRIDYLGMTFLCDGAVSGRWWKGPNKGMQEGFGVIDLAADATFKHTYHDYGWEVASFSGR
;
A
#
# COMPACT_ATOMS: atom_id res chain seq x y z
N MET A 1 35.85 -28.78 -35.42
CA MET A 1 35.47 -27.58 -34.71
C MET A 1 35.03 -27.98 -33.33
N ALA A 2 35.82 -27.67 -32.31
CA ALA A 2 35.51 -27.99 -30.92
C ALA A 2 34.58 -26.89 -30.31
N ILE A 3 33.49 -27.30 -29.68
CA ILE A 3 32.57 -26.43 -28.99
C ILE A 3 33.24 -26.05 -27.66
N PRO A 4 33.37 -24.75 -27.33
CA PRO A 4 33.94 -24.35 -26.04
C PRO A 4 32.98 -24.71 -24.89
N ALA A 5 33.53 -25.23 -23.80
CA ALA A 5 32.86 -25.61 -22.61
C ALA A 5 32.13 -24.39 -21.97
N ILE A 6 30.85 -24.57 -21.65
CA ILE A 6 30.03 -23.59 -20.92
C ILE A 6 30.61 -23.50 -19.50
N ALA A 7 31.17 -22.34 -19.17
CA ALA A 7 31.59 -22.04 -17.82
C ALA A 7 30.37 -22.09 -16.86
N ASN A 8 30.46 -22.94 -15.85
CA ASN A 8 29.49 -22.97 -14.77
C ASN A 8 29.50 -21.62 -14.00
N PHE A 9 28.53 -20.76 -14.27
CA PHE A 9 28.23 -19.63 -13.41
C PHE A 9 27.69 -20.19 -12.08
N ARG A 10 28.56 -20.31 -11.08
CA ARG A 10 28.12 -20.44 -9.71
C ARG A 10 27.37 -19.14 -9.36
N SER A 11 26.07 -19.24 -9.13
CA SER A 11 25.29 -18.19 -8.51
C SER A 11 25.91 -17.91 -7.12
N ALA A 12 26.63 -16.81 -7.01
CA ALA A 12 26.99 -16.27 -5.71
C ALA A 12 25.68 -15.73 -5.13
N HIS A 13 25.04 -16.51 -4.27
CA HIS A 13 24.10 -15.93 -3.32
C HIS A 13 24.94 -14.97 -2.47
N ALA A 14 24.81 -13.67 -2.74
CA ALA A 14 25.27 -12.67 -1.81
C ALA A 14 24.51 -12.93 -0.50
N GLU A 15 25.22 -13.39 0.53
CA GLU A 15 24.71 -13.42 1.88
C GLU A 15 24.24 -11.99 2.18
N THR A 16 22.95 -11.83 2.45
CA THR A 16 22.41 -10.57 2.97
C THR A 16 23.17 -10.30 4.26
N PRO A 17 23.89 -9.18 4.41
CA PRO A 17 24.58 -8.88 5.65
C PRO A 17 23.57 -8.97 6.80
N GLU A 18 23.99 -9.58 7.90
CA GLU A 18 23.21 -9.69 9.11
C GLU A 18 22.76 -8.26 9.50
N SER A 19 21.46 -7.99 9.41
CA SER A 19 20.94 -6.65 9.67
C SER A 19 21.15 -6.30 11.15
N ALA A 20 21.48 -5.03 11.44
CA ALA A 20 21.53 -4.54 12.81
C ALA A 20 20.22 -4.87 13.56
N PRO A 21 20.27 -4.99 14.90
CA PRO A 21 19.06 -5.24 15.69
C PRO A 21 17.97 -4.23 15.35
N ALA A 22 16.73 -4.70 15.20
CA ALA A 22 15.60 -3.84 14.89
C ALA A 22 15.41 -2.77 15.96
N ALA A 23 15.32 -1.50 15.56
CA ALA A 23 15.01 -0.39 16.44
C ALA A 23 13.52 -0.39 16.81
N PHE A 24 12.65 -0.78 15.87
CA PHE A 24 11.22 -0.95 16.06
C PHE A 24 10.60 -1.77 14.93
N ARG A 25 9.36 -2.19 15.15
CA ARG A 25 8.52 -2.91 14.18
C ARG A 25 7.29 -2.08 13.86
N PHE A 26 6.85 -2.12 12.61
CA PHE A 26 5.51 -1.73 12.21
C PHE A 26 4.92 -2.77 11.25
N VAL A 27 3.62 -2.70 11.06
CA VAL A 27 2.90 -3.58 10.13
C VAL A 27 2.39 -2.76 8.96
N HIS A 28 2.58 -3.27 7.75
CA HIS A 28 2.03 -2.68 6.53
C HIS A 28 0.80 -3.48 6.10
N PHE A 29 -0.38 -2.92 6.35
CA PHE A 29 -1.64 -3.35 5.77
C PHE A 29 -1.82 -2.68 4.42
N THR A 30 -2.53 -3.31 3.52
CA THR A 30 -3.02 -2.70 2.28
C THR A 30 -4.24 -3.46 1.78
N ASP A 31 -5.07 -2.79 0.98
CA ASP A 31 -6.20 -3.44 0.32
C ASP A 31 -7.12 -4.18 1.31
N SER A 32 -7.49 -3.47 2.38
CA SER A 32 -8.35 -3.99 3.45
C SER A 32 -9.79 -4.19 2.99
N HIS A 33 -10.27 -3.37 2.07
CA HIS A 33 -11.59 -3.45 1.43
C HIS A 33 -12.73 -3.77 2.41
N VAL A 34 -12.79 -3.02 3.53
CA VAL A 34 -13.79 -3.23 4.58
C VAL A 34 -15.19 -2.99 4.03
N GLN A 35 -16.08 -3.94 4.29
CA GLN A 35 -17.49 -3.90 3.91
C GLN A 35 -18.32 -4.80 4.83
N PRO A 36 -19.64 -4.60 4.94
CA PRO A 36 -20.51 -5.48 5.76
C PRO A 36 -20.70 -6.88 5.15
N GLU A 37 -20.46 -7.02 3.85
CA GLU A 37 -20.63 -8.30 3.13
C GLU A 37 -19.41 -9.21 3.29
N LEU A 38 -19.54 -10.47 2.92
CA LEU A 38 -18.47 -11.48 2.81
C LEU A 38 -17.68 -11.71 4.11
N ASN A 39 -18.27 -11.41 5.28
CA ASN A 39 -17.58 -11.45 6.58
C ASN A 39 -16.32 -10.55 6.65
N ALA A 40 -16.26 -9.52 5.79
CA ALA A 40 -15.09 -8.65 5.69
C ALA A 40 -14.76 -7.95 7.02
N GLU A 41 -15.77 -7.55 7.79
CA GLU A 41 -15.57 -6.95 9.11
C GLU A 41 -14.89 -7.93 10.07
N LYS A 42 -15.29 -9.20 10.08
CA LYS A 42 -14.66 -10.23 10.89
C LYS A 42 -13.22 -10.50 10.45
N GLY A 43 -12.98 -10.57 9.13
CA GLY A 43 -11.63 -10.79 8.60
C GLY A 43 -10.70 -9.64 8.92
N PHE A 44 -11.16 -8.40 8.79
CA PHE A 44 -10.36 -7.23 9.13
C PHE A 44 -10.07 -7.13 10.64
N ALA A 45 -11.06 -7.43 11.49
CA ALA A 45 -10.84 -7.54 12.94
C ALA A 45 -9.78 -8.59 13.28
N GLN A 46 -9.87 -9.77 12.67
CA GLN A 46 -8.87 -10.84 12.85
C GLN A 46 -7.47 -10.39 12.42
N ALA A 47 -7.33 -9.67 11.30
CA ALA A 47 -6.05 -9.13 10.87
C ALA A 47 -5.47 -8.11 11.86
N LEU A 48 -6.30 -7.20 12.38
CA LEU A 48 -5.90 -6.22 13.40
C LEU A 48 -5.42 -6.92 14.68
N GLU A 49 -6.15 -7.92 15.15
CA GLU A 49 -5.79 -8.70 16.33
C GLU A 49 -4.51 -9.50 16.11
N ALA A 50 -4.35 -10.16 14.95
CA ALA A 50 -3.15 -10.90 14.60
C ALA A 50 -1.90 -10.01 14.54
N ALA A 51 -2.02 -8.80 14.01
CA ALA A 51 -0.93 -7.84 13.98
C ALA A 51 -0.44 -7.49 15.40
N GLN A 52 -1.34 -7.38 16.36
CA GLN A 52 -1.02 -7.02 17.74
C GLN A 52 -0.51 -8.20 18.59
N GLN A 53 -0.69 -9.44 18.11
CA GLN A 53 -0.16 -10.65 18.73
C GLN A 53 1.27 -10.97 18.29
N LEU A 54 1.85 -10.21 17.36
CA LEU A 54 3.24 -10.36 16.96
C LEU A 54 4.20 -10.08 18.13
N ASP A 55 5.30 -10.82 18.17
CA ASP A 55 6.40 -10.60 19.13
C ASP A 55 7.70 -10.28 18.36
N PRO A 56 8.30 -9.08 18.56
CA PRO A 56 7.76 -7.96 19.34
C PRO A 56 6.49 -7.37 18.71
N LYS A 57 5.62 -6.77 19.55
CA LYS A 57 4.43 -6.06 19.09
C LYS A 57 4.81 -4.87 18.21
N PRO A 58 4.08 -4.58 17.14
CA PRO A 58 4.33 -3.40 16.30
C PRO A 58 4.04 -2.10 17.05
N ASP A 59 4.80 -1.05 16.74
CA ASP A 59 4.57 0.28 17.30
C ASP A 59 3.34 0.96 16.67
N PHE A 60 3.03 0.64 15.41
CA PHE A 60 1.87 1.15 14.67
C PHE A 60 1.54 0.26 13.47
N ILE A 61 0.37 0.50 12.89
CA ILE A 61 -0.04 -0.06 11.60
C ILE A 61 -0.02 1.06 10.57
N LEU A 62 0.58 0.81 9.40
CA LEU A 62 0.54 1.68 8.23
C LEU A 62 -0.32 1.02 7.16
N ASN A 63 -1.51 1.59 6.89
CA ASN A 63 -2.40 1.06 5.87
C ASN A 63 -2.15 1.76 4.53
N GLY A 64 -1.73 1.00 3.53
CA GLY A 64 -1.31 1.44 2.19
C GLY A 64 -2.45 1.80 1.24
N GLY A 65 -3.70 1.94 1.72
CA GLY A 65 -4.85 2.35 0.92
C GLY A 65 -5.81 1.22 0.56
N ASP A 66 -6.90 1.56 -0.13
CA ASP A 66 -8.07 0.72 -0.36
C ASP A 66 -8.61 0.17 0.98
N LEU A 67 -8.91 1.14 1.86
CA LEU A 67 -9.35 0.91 3.23
C LEU A 67 -10.74 0.28 3.27
N VAL A 68 -11.62 0.77 2.37
CA VAL A 68 -13.02 0.33 2.23
C VAL A 68 -13.28 -0.26 0.86
N MET A 69 -14.37 -1.03 0.73
CA MET A 69 -14.61 -1.82 -0.48
C MET A 69 -14.75 -0.96 -1.72
N ASP A 70 -15.61 0.02 -1.75
CA ASP A 70 -15.67 0.94 -2.90
C ASP A 70 -16.55 2.14 -2.57
N VAL A 71 -16.00 3.33 -2.67
CA VAL A 71 -16.76 4.57 -2.64
C VAL A 71 -16.69 5.33 -3.97
N LEU A 72 -15.94 4.80 -4.93
CA LEU A 72 -15.74 5.39 -6.24
C LEU A 72 -17.06 5.51 -7.01
N ALA A 73 -17.89 4.45 -6.94
CA ALA A 73 -19.15 4.31 -7.65
C ALA A 73 -20.39 4.29 -6.73
N GLU A 74 -20.22 4.58 -5.45
CA GLU A 74 -21.29 4.49 -4.45
C GLU A 74 -21.88 5.86 -4.10
N ASP A 75 -23.11 5.84 -3.56
CA ASP A 75 -23.73 7.04 -3.02
C ASP A 75 -23.12 7.45 -1.66
N GLU A 76 -23.48 8.67 -1.17
CA GLU A 76 -22.96 9.18 0.09
C GLU A 76 -23.35 8.31 1.29
N LYS A 77 -24.54 7.70 1.30
CA LYS A 77 -25.03 6.89 2.40
C LYS A 77 -24.20 5.61 2.54
N ARG A 78 -23.96 4.90 1.42
CA ARG A 78 -23.15 3.70 1.38
C ARG A 78 -21.69 4.03 1.73
N SER A 79 -21.13 5.07 1.14
CA SER A 79 -19.77 5.51 1.37
C SER A 79 -19.52 5.89 2.83
N THR A 80 -20.47 6.62 3.44
CA THR A 80 -20.43 6.96 4.87
C THR A 80 -20.44 5.71 5.73
N LEU A 81 -21.32 4.75 5.44
CA LEU A 81 -21.40 3.48 6.15
C LEU A 81 -20.06 2.74 6.13
N LEU A 82 -19.41 2.65 4.97
CA LEU A 82 -18.15 1.92 4.82
C LEU A 82 -17.03 2.53 5.68
N PHE A 83 -16.84 3.85 5.63
CA PHE A 83 -15.83 4.52 6.46
C PHE A 83 -16.14 4.44 7.95
N ASP A 84 -17.40 4.54 8.34
CA ASP A 84 -17.81 4.43 9.75
C ASP A 84 -17.54 3.01 10.28
N ARG A 85 -17.70 1.97 9.44
CA ARG A 85 -17.35 0.58 9.76
C ARG A 85 -15.84 0.41 9.92
N TYR A 86 -15.06 0.92 8.98
CA TYR A 86 -13.60 0.88 9.06
C TYR A 86 -13.11 1.54 10.37
N ARG A 87 -13.55 2.77 10.66
CA ARG A 87 -13.18 3.48 11.89
C ARG A 87 -13.55 2.72 13.16
N LYS A 88 -14.77 2.16 13.18
CA LYS A 88 -15.25 1.37 14.31
C LYS A 88 -14.34 0.17 14.55
N LEU A 89 -14.02 -0.62 13.52
CA LEU A 89 -13.17 -1.80 13.63
C LEU A 89 -11.75 -1.44 14.10
N VAL A 90 -11.16 -0.37 13.56
CA VAL A 90 -9.86 0.12 14.03
C VAL A 90 -9.92 0.50 15.51
N ALA A 91 -10.95 1.23 15.95
CA ALA A 91 -11.09 1.65 17.33
C ALA A 91 -11.36 0.50 18.31
N GLU A 92 -12.02 -0.58 17.86
CA GLU A 92 -12.38 -1.72 18.70
C GLU A 92 -11.28 -2.80 18.75
N HIS A 93 -10.46 -2.92 17.68
CA HIS A 93 -9.53 -4.02 17.50
C HIS A 93 -8.06 -3.59 17.33
N SER A 94 -7.72 -2.29 17.45
CA SER A 94 -6.34 -1.83 17.45
C SER A 94 -6.06 -0.92 18.64
N ASP A 95 -5.08 -1.27 19.45
CA ASP A 95 -4.54 -0.46 20.56
C ASP A 95 -3.20 0.22 20.19
N VAL A 96 -2.81 0.13 18.91
CA VAL A 96 -1.68 0.87 18.34
C VAL A 96 -2.18 1.89 17.30
N PRO A 97 -1.46 3.01 17.08
CA PRO A 97 -1.82 3.99 16.06
C PRO A 97 -1.96 3.36 14.66
N VAL A 98 -2.91 3.85 13.87
CA VAL A 98 -3.08 3.47 12.46
C VAL A 98 -2.92 4.70 11.58
N HIS A 99 -1.91 4.68 10.71
CA HIS A 99 -1.68 5.70 9.69
C HIS A 99 -2.25 5.21 8.35
N ASN A 100 -2.97 6.06 7.62
CA ASN A 100 -3.66 5.65 6.41
C ASN A 100 -3.16 6.39 5.17
N CYS A 101 -2.85 5.65 4.11
CA CYS A 101 -2.74 6.14 2.75
C CYS A 101 -4.11 6.09 2.07
N ILE A 102 -4.32 6.87 1.03
CA ILE A 102 -5.56 6.86 0.23
C ILE A 102 -5.37 5.93 -0.96
N GLY A 103 -6.27 4.93 -1.11
CA GLY A 103 -6.37 4.08 -2.29
C GLY A 103 -7.42 4.57 -3.28
N ASN A 104 -7.55 3.90 -4.42
CA ASN A 104 -8.52 4.29 -5.44
C ASN A 104 -9.96 3.99 -5.03
N HIS A 105 -10.20 2.94 -4.23
CA HIS A 105 -11.51 2.62 -3.69
C HIS A 105 -11.97 3.59 -2.59
N ASP A 106 -11.06 4.44 -2.06
CA ASP A 106 -11.36 5.42 -1.02
C ASP A 106 -11.78 6.80 -1.58
N VAL A 107 -11.81 6.96 -2.92
CA VAL A 107 -12.09 8.23 -3.59
C VAL A 107 -13.56 8.34 -3.98
N PHE A 108 -14.32 9.16 -3.24
CA PHE A 108 -15.76 9.26 -3.38
C PHE A 108 -16.22 9.89 -4.69
N GLY A 109 -17.07 9.16 -5.42
CA GLY A 109 -17.89 9.71 -6.50
C GLY A 109 -17.21 9.88 -7.86
N TRP A 110 -15.94 9.50 -8.04
CA TRP A 110 -15.25 9.70 -9.32
C TRP A 110 -15.80 8.87 -10.49
N ALA A 111 -16.45 7.72 -10.21
CA ALA A 111 -17.17 6.95 -11.23
C ALA A 111 -18.61 7.44 -11.47
N GLU A 112 -18.92 8.67 -11.05
CA GLU A 112 -20.19 9.36 -11.29
C GLU A 112 -21.43 8.54 -10.87
N PRO A 113 -21.52 8.06 -9.62
CA PRO A 113 -22.71 7.36 -9.16
C PRO A 113 -23.92 8.30 -9.15
N LYS A 114 -25.12 7.73 -9.17
CA LYS A 114 -26.37 8.51 -9.19
C LYS A 114 -26.43 9.55 -8.07
N GLY A 115 -26.62 10.82 -8.43
CA GLY A 115 -26.77 11.92 -7.49
C GLY A 115 -25.46 12.50 -6.95
N VAL A 116 -24.31 11.97 -7.31
CA VAL A 116 -23.00 12.51 -6.93
C VAL A 116 -22.42 13.27 -8.11
N THR A 117 -22.02 14.50 -7.87
CA THR A 117 -21.40 15.37 -8.88
C THR A 117 -20.13 15.98 -8.30
N PRO A 118 -19.23 16.53 -9.13
CA PRO A 118 -18.03 17.24 -8.64
C PRO A 118 -18.33 18.43 -7.69
N LYS A 119 -19.58 18.93 -7.66
CA LYS A 119 -20.03 19.97 -6.75
C LYS A 119 -20.37 19.44 -5.34
N HIS A 120 -20.45 18.13 -5.18
CA HIS A 120 -20.74 17.53 -3.86
C HIS A 120 -19.66 17.93 -2.84
N PRO A 121 -20.01 18.38 -1.63
CA PRO A 121 -19.04 18.87 -0.64
C PRO A 121 -17.97 17.83 -0.28
N LYS A 122 -18.32 16.56 -0.30
CA LYS A 122 -17.43 15.44 0.03
C LYS A 122 -16.82 14.75 -1.20
N PHE A 123 -16.99 15.29 -2.39
CA PHE A 123 -16.50 14.69 -3.64
C PHE A 123 -14.99 14.47 -3.62
N GLY A 124 -14.57 13.35 -4.19
CA GLY A 124 -13.18 12.96 -4.29
C GLY A 124 -12.59 12.54 -2.94
N LYS A 125 -11.39 12.99 -2.67
CA LYS A 125 -10.63 12.61 -1.45
C LYS A 125 -11.11 13.34 -0.19
N ARG A 126 -11.98 14.36 -0.33
CA ARG A 126 -12.49 15.11 0.84
C ARG A 126 -13.23 14.22 1.81
N MET A 127 -13.98 13.22 1.32
CA MET A 127 -14.69 12.30 2.21
C MET A 127 -13.75 11.47 3.08
N VAL A 128 -12.74 10.82 2.50
CA VAL A 128 -11.80 10.00 3.27
C VAL A 128 -10.96 10.84 4.23
N ILE A 129 -10.51 12.04 3.80
CA ILE A 129 -9.77 12.97 4.67
C ILE A 129 -10.61 13.35 5.89
N GLU A 130 -11.88 13.77 5.69
CA GLU A 130 -12.80 14.14 6.77
C GLU A 130 -13.13 12.94 7.67
N LYS A 131 -13.44 11.78 7.07
CA LYS A 131 -13.87 10.59 7.80
C LYS A 131 -12.77 9.98 8.66
N LEU A 132 -11.51 10.08 8.24
CA LEU A 132 -10.39 9.48 8.95
C LEU A 132 -9.47 10.49 9.63
N ASP A 133 -9.87 11.76 9.67
CA ASP A 133 -9.07 12.83 10.30
C ASP A 133 -7.64 12.89 9.74
N LEU A 134 -7.49 12.68 8.42
CA LEU A 134 -6.17 12.72 7.80
C LEU A 134 -5.63 14.15 7.77
N PRO A 135 -4.31 14.35 7.96
CA PRO A 135 -3.69 15.69 7.84
C PRO A 135 -3.87 16.31 6.46
N GLY A 136 -4.09 15.48 5.44
CA GLY A 136 -4.29 15.86 4.05
C GLY A 136 -4.31 14.62 3.16
N ARG A 137 -4.32 14.83 1.84
CA ARG A 137 -4.24 13.71 0.87
C ARG A 137 -2.84 13.07 0.82
N TYR A 138 -1.82 13.80 1.26
CA TYR A 138 -0.46 13.34 1.53
C TYR A 138 0.07 14.05 2.77
N TYR A 139 0.98 13.41 3.49
CA TYR A 139 1.55 13.94 4.73
C TYR A 139 2.82 13.19 5.11
N ARG A 140 3.49 13.65 6.17
CA ARG A 140 4.58 12.94 6.80
C ARG A 140 4.38 12.81 8.30
N PHE A 141 5.06 11.83 8.87
CA PHE A 141 5.25 11.69 10.32
C PHE A 141 6.65 11.13 10.60
N ASP A 142 7.13 11.34 11.81
CA ASP A 142 8.43 10.83 12.26
C ASP A 142 8.19 9.81 13.39
N HIS A 143 8.99 8.72 13.39
CA HIS A 143 8.92 7.70 14.42
C HIS A 143 10.31 7.10 14.68
N LYS A 144 10.80 7.18 15.93
CA LYS A 144 12.07 6.58 16.39
C LYS A 144 13.26 6.80 15.44
N GLY A 145 13.41 8.03 14.95
CA GLY A 145 14.52 8.42 14.06
C GLY A 145 14.29 8.13 12.57
N TRP A 146 13.20 7.51 12.21
CA TRP A 146 12.77 7.33 10.83
C TRP A 146 11.69 8.33 10.44
N ARG A 147 11.66 8.71 9.17
CA ARG A 147 10.62 9.54 8.56
C ARG A 147 9.74 8.72 7.62
N PHE A 148 8.43 8.98 7.65
CA PHE A 148 7.45 8.32 6.80
C PHE A 148 6.76 9.36 5.93
N TYR A 149 6.84 9.21 4.61
CA TYR A 149 6.12 10.00 3.62
C TYR A 149 4.96 9.19 3.08
N VAL A 150 3.74 9.56 3.44
CA VAL A 150 2.52 8.98 2.90
C VAL A 150 2.08 9.82 1.72
N LEU A 151 2.11 9.26 0.52
CA LEU A 151 1.87 9.96 -0.73
C LEU A 151 0.54 9.54 -1.36
N ASP A 152 -0.10 10.47 -2.02
CA ASP A 152 -1.31 10.28 -2.79
C ASP A 152 -0.96 9.92 -4.24
N SER A 153 -1.07 8.64 -4.58
CA SER A 153 -0.79 8.15 -5.93
C SER A 153 -2.03 8.08 -6.85
N ILE A 154 -3.20 8.53 -6.37
CA ILE A 154 -4.46 8.43 -7.11
C ILE A 154 -4.80 9.79 -7.71
N GLN A 155 -4.74 9.92 -9.04
CA GLN A 155 -5.09 11.16 -9.72
C GLN A 155 -6.23 10.93 -10.73
N PRO A 156 -7.06 11.97 -11.00
CA PRO A 156 -8.11 11.86 -11.99
C PRO A 156 -7.54 11.47 -13.37
N TRP A 157 -8.30 10.68 -14.10
CA TRP A 157 -8.07 10.34 -15.49
C TRP A 157 -9.37 10.46 -16.27
N ASP A 158 -9.31 10.36 -17.59
CA ASP A 158 -10.47 10.56 -18.47
C ASP A 158 -11.73 9.78 -18.02
N GLN A 159 -12.90 10.42 -18.15
CA GLN A 159 -14.24 9.83 -18.00
C GLN A 159 -14.54 9.15 -16.65
N GLY A 160 -14.25 9.83 -15.53
CA GLY A 160 -14.60 9.32 -14.20
C GLY A 160 -13.71 8.18 -13.70
N SER A 161 -12.56 7.99 -14.32
CA SER A 161 -11.54 7.01 -14.01
C SER A 161 -10.37 7.65 -13.24
N TYR A 162 -9.37 6.85 -12.89
CA TYR A 162 -8.16 7.29 -12.20
C TYR A 162 -6.89 6.75 -12.85
N GLN A 163 -5.78 7.38 -12.55
CA GLN A 163 -4.43 6.95 -12.91
C GLN A 163 -3.51 6.94 -11.70
N GLY A 164 -2.45 6.13 -11.78
CA GLY A 164 -1.32 6.20 -10.86
C GLY A 164 -0.42 7.37 -11.24
N TYR A 165 -0.36 8.41 -10.41
CA TYR A 165 0.47 9.59 -10.66
C TYR A 165 0.71 10.40 -9.39
N ILE A 166 1.94 10.82 -9.15
CA ILE A 166 2.27 11.80 -8.12
C ILE A 166 2.31 13.18 -8.78
N ASP A 167 1.35 14.04 -8.46
CA ASP A 167 1.24 15.34 -9.11
C ASP A 167 2.36 16.33 -8.76
N ASP A 168 2.46 17.41 -9.54
CA ASP A 168 3.57 18.35 -9.41
C ASP A 168 3.53 19.15 -8.10
N GLU A 169 2.34 19.42 -7.54
CA GLU A 169 2.20 20.05 -6.22
C GLU A 169 2.81 19.18 -5.13
N GLN A 170 2.45 17.89 -5.13
CA GLN A 170 2.96 16.92 -4.18
C GLN A 170 4.47 16.68 -4.37
N LEU A 171 4.96 16.62 -5.62
CA LEU A 171 6.39 16.51 -5.90
C LEU A 171 7.19 17.73 -5.41
N ALA A 172 6.64 18.94 -5.51
CA ALA A 172 7.26 20.14 -4.99
C ALA A 172 7.34 20.11 -3.46
N TRP A 173 6.25 19.71 -2.80
CA TRP A 173 6.21 19.49 -1.36
C TRP A 173 7.23 18.43 -0.91
N LEU A 174 7.20 17.24 -1.51
CA LEU A 174 8.12 16.15 -1.19
C LEU A 174 9.59 16.57 -1.38
N THR A 175 9.88 17.29 -2.47
CA THR A 175 11.23 17.80 -2.74
C THR A 175 11.70 18.77 -1.64
N THR A 176 10.79 19.61 -1.14
CA THR A 176 11.08 20.56 -0.06
C THR A 176 11.34 19.82 1.25
N GLU A 177 10.50 18.86 1.60
CA GLU A 177 10.63 18.03 2.80
C GLU A 177 11.94 17.22 2.80
N LEU A 178 12.28 16.60 1.69
CA LEU A 178 13.52 15.82 1.53
C LEU A 178 14.77 16.71 1.63
N LYS A 179 14.73 17.93 1.11
CA LYS A 179 15.87 18.89 1.22
C LYS A 179 16.06 19.39 2.65
N GLN A 180 15.00 19.48 3.44
CA GLN A 180 15.05 19.93 4.84
C GLN A 180 15.37 18.78 5.80
N GLN A 181 15.29 17.55 5.33
CA GLN A 181 15.63 16.37 6.12
C GLN A 181 17.13 16.28 6.33
N ASP A 182 17.57 15.91 7.54
CA ASP A 182 18.95 15.53 7.76
C ASP A 182 19.34 14.36 6.85
N ALA A 183 20.50 14.44 6.21
CA ALA A 183 20.94 13.43 5.24
C ALA A 183 21.11 12.02 5.86
N SER A 184 21.31 11.93 7.17
CA SER A 184 21.42 10.68 7.93
C SER A 184 20.06 10.07 8.27
N THR A 185 18.98 10.87 8.27
CA THR A 185 17.63 10.39 8.64
C THR A 185 17.11 9.42 7.57
N PRO A 186 16.88 8.14 7.88
CA PRO A 186 16.29 7.22 6.93
C PRO A 186 14.79 7.49 6.77
N ALA A 187 14.26 7.22 5.57
CA ALA A 187 12.85 7.41 5.30
C ALA A 187 12.19 6.21 4.62
N VAL A 188 10.91 6.03 4.88
CA VAL A 188 10.01 5.12 4.16
C VAL A 188 9.03 5.97 3.37
N VAL A 189 8.79 5.60 2.11
CA VAL A 189 7.75 6.19 1.26
C VAL A 189 6.63 5.19 1.09
N VAL A 190 5.39 5.65 1.17
CA VAL A 190 4.20 4.81 1.00
C VAL A 190 3.30 5.42 -0.07
N THR A 191 2.90 4.60 -1.02
CA THR A 191 1.90 4.93 -2.04
C THR A 191 0.89 3.79 -2.12
N HIS A 192 -0.33 4.04 -2.56
CA HIS A 192 -1.23 2.93 -2.86
C HIS A 192 -0.86 2.26 -4.18
N ILE A 193 -0.94 2.99 -5.30
CA ILE A 193 -0.48 2.48 -6.60
C ILE A 193 1.04 2.46 -6.61
N PRO A 194 1.69 1.33 -6.93
CA PRO A 194 3.13 1.20 -6.86
C PRO A 194 3.86 2.13 -7.83
N LEU A 195 5.02 2.65 -7.40
CA LEU A 195 5.93 3.37 -8.29
C LEU A 195 6.54 2.44 -9.34
N PHE A 196 6.84 1.20 -8.93
CA PHE A 196 7.33 0.11 -9.77
C PHE A 196 6.69 -1.20 -9.32
N SER A 197 6.32 -2.05 -10.27
CA SER A 197 5.80 -3.40 -9.98
C SER A 197 6.00 -4.31 -11.19
N ALA A 198 6.71 -5.41 -10.99
CA ALA A 198 6.85 -6.45 -11.99
C ALA A 198 5.55 -7.28 -12.11
N ALA A 199 4.90 -7.55 -10.98
CA ALA A 199 3.61 -8.24 -10.94
C ALA A 199 2.52 -7.44 -11.66
N GLY A 200 2.49 -6.11 -11.48
CA GLY A 200 1.56 -5.22 -12.20
C GLY A 200 1.77 -5.24 -13.71
N VAL A 201 3.03 -5.22 -14.16
CA VAL A 201 3.37 -5.35 -15.58
C VAL A 201 2.96 -6.73 -16.12
N ALA A 202 3.29 -7.82 -15.41
CA ALA A 202 2.93 -9.18 -15.81
C ALA A 202 1.40 -9.37 -15.93
N PHE A 203 0.64 -8.79 -14.99
CA PHE A 203 -0.83 -8.78 -15.06
C PHE A 203 -1.36 -8.07 -16.32
N CYS A 204 -0.75 -6.95 -16.71
CA CYS A 204 -1.12 -6.23 -17.92
C CYS A 204 -0.77 -7.02 -19.19
N MET A 205 0.38 -7.66 -19.22
CA MET A 205 0.83 -8.47 -20.36
C MET A 205 -0.11 -9.66 -20.60
N GLU A 206 -0.58 -10.29 -19.53
CA GLU A 206 -1.51 -11.43 -19.61
C GLU A 206 -2.90 -11.03 -20.14
N LYS A 207 -3.43 -9.88 -19.73
CA LYS A 207 -4.85 -9.52 -19.94
C LYS A 207 -5.11 -8.41 -20.96
N LEU A 208 -4.11 -7.64 -21.35
CA LEU A 208 -4.31 -6.33 -21.96
C LEU A 208 -3.46 -6.09 -23.21
N ASP A 209 -3.21 -7.09 -24.02
CA ASP A 209 -2.43 -6.98 -25.27
C ASP A 209 -1.05 -6.31 -25.07
N GLY A 210 -0.43 -6.53 -23.92
CA GLY A 210 0.90 -6.02 -23.61
C GLY A 210 0.97 -4.53 -23.25
N ARG A 211 -0.15 -3.85 -23.04
CA ARG A 211 -0.18 -2.43 -22.63
C ARG A 211 -0.40 -2.30 -21.14
N VAL A 212 0.50 -1.59 -20.47
CA VAL A 212 0.30 -1.24 -19.05
C VAL A 212 -0.77 -0.15 -18.96
N LYS A 213 -1.86 -0.43 -18.25
CA LYS A 213 -2.90 0.58 -18.01
C LYS A 213 -2.39 1.69 -17.09
N PRO A 214 -2.89 2.92 -17.26
CA PRO A 214 -2.43 4.09 -16.49
C PRO A 214 -2.71 3.99 -14.99
N ASN A 215 -3.59 3.08 -14.58
CA ASN A 215 -3.99 2.88 -13.19
C ASN A 215 -3.32 1.69 -12.48
N ILE A 216 -2.39 0.99 -13.10
CA ILE A 216 -1.74 -0.20 -12.51
C ILE A 216 -0.43 0.15 -11.79
N ILE A 217 0.38 1.03 -12.40
CA ILE A 217 1.60 1.57 -11.81
C ILE A 217 1.64 3.08 -12.01
N CYS A 218 2.38 3.79 -11.16
CA CYS A 218 2.53 5.24 -11.30
C CYS A 218 3.25 5.59 -12.60
N ARG A 219 2.60 6.38 -13.46
CA ARG A 219 3.12 6.78 -14.77
C ARG A 219 4.41 7.59 -14.69
N ASN A 220 4.59 8.33 -13.60
CA ASN A 220 5.81 9.06 -13.31
C ASN A 220 6.68 8.41 -12.20
N GLY A 221 6.48 7.13 -11.93
CA GLY A 221 7.21 6.38 -10.89
C GLY A 221 8.72 6.49 -11.04
N HIS A 222 9.24 6.46 -12.29
CA HIS A 222 10.69 6.63 -12.53
C HIS A 222 11.19 8.03 -12.11
N ARG A 223 10.42 9.11 -12.38
CA ARG A 223 10.76 10.48 -11.94
C ARG A 223 10.80 10.57 -10.41
N VAL A 224 9.80 9.98 -9.75
CA VAL A 224 9.72 9.93 -8.29
C VAL A 224 10.88 9.11 -7.71
N GLY A 225 11.12 7.91 -8.21
CA GLY A 225 12.22 7.06 -7.77
C GLY A 225 13.60 7.72 -7.93
N LYS A 226 13.84 8.44 -9.04
CA LYS A 226 15.07 9.24 -9.22
C LYS A 226 15.20 10.41 -8.23
N LEU A 227 14.10 11.02 -7.82
CA LEU A 227 14.12 12.03 -6.76
C LEU A 227 14.51 11.38 -5.43
N LEU A 228 13.80 10.31 -5.04
CA LEU A 228 14.00 9.62 -3.78
C LEU A 228 15.41 9.03 -3.64
N SER A 229 16.00 8.51 -4.72
CA SER A 229 17.35 7.90 -4.72
C SER A 229 18.49 8.90 -4.43
N GLN A 230 18.20 10.19 -4.38
CA GLN A 230 19.17 11.22 -4.00
C GLN A 230 19.23 11.43 -2.47
N TYR A 231 18.37 10.75 -1.72
CA TYR A 231 18.21 10.87 -0.27
C TYR A 231 18.25 9.49 0.39
N ASN A 232 18.31 9.46 1.72
CA ASN A 232 18.32 8.22 2.49
C ASN A 232 16.91 7.61 2.56
N VAL A 233 16.44 7.02 1.45
CA VAL A 233 15.12 6.36 1.34
C VAL A 233 15.33 4.90 0.93
N PRO A 234 15.62 3.99 1.88
CA PRO A 234 15.87 2.59 1.54
C PRO A 234 14.62 1.81 1.11
N LEU A 235 13.42 2.27 1.47
CA LEU A 235 12.18 1.49 1.32
C LEU A 235 11.03 2.33 0.78
N ALA A 236 10.35 1.80 -0.24
CA ALA A 236 9.06 2.28 -0.73
C ALA A 236 8.03 1.15 -0.68
N LEU A 237 6.88 1.40 -0.06
CA LEU A 237 5.78 0.45 0.14
C LEU A 237 4.60 0.79 -0.75
N SER A 238 3.86 -0.24 -1.17
CA SER A 238 2.63 -0.07 -1.95
C SER A 238 1.70 -1.27 -1.82
N GLY A 239 0.48 -1.14 -2.36
CA GLY A 239 -0.55 -2.17 -2.46
C GLY A 239 -1.10 -2.28 -3.88
N HIS A 240 -2.44 -2.26 -4.02
CA HIS A 240 -3.20 -2.18 -5.27
C HIS A 240 -3.16 -3.44 -6.15
N ILE A 241 -2.05 -4.15 -6.19
CA ILE A 241 -1.87 -5.34 -7.06
C ILE A 241 -2.43 -6.61 -6.41
N HIS A 242 -2.72 -6.57 -5.10
CA HIS A 242 -3.11 -7.73 -4.31
C HIS A 242 -2.13 -8.91 -4.48
N GLY A 243 -0.85 -8.62 -4.53
CA GLY A 243 0.19 -9.63 -4.71
C GLY A 243 1.53 -9.13 -4.19
N LEU A 244 2.32 -10.05 -3.67
CA LEU A 244 3.65 -9.75 -3.15
C LEU A 244 4.63 -9.54 -4.31
N ASP A 245 5.30 -8.40 -4.32
CA ASP A 245 6.30 -8.05 -5.33
C ASP A 245 7.44 -7.25 -4.69
N ARG A 246 8.67 -7.56 -5.08
CA ARG A 246 9.86 -6.86 -4.60
C ARG A 246 10.77 -6.50 -5.77
N ILE A 247 11.14 -5.24 -5.85
CA ILE A 247 12.08 -4.72 -6.84
C ILE A 247 13.17 -3.94 -6.12
N ASP A 248 14.43 -4.34 -6.29
CA ASP A 248 15.58 -3.57 -5.83
C ASP A 248 16.11 -2.75 -7.03
N TYR A 249 15.95 -1.42 -6.96
CA TYR A 249 16.30 -0.51 -8.04
C TYR A 249 16.66 0.88 -7.50
N LEU A 250 17.61 1.56 -8.13
CA LEU A 250 18.10 2.89 -7.73
C LEU A 250 18.62 2.96 -6.27
N GLY A 251 19.14 1.85 -5.74
CA GLY A 251 19.60 1.76 -4.34
C GLY A 251 18.47 1.68 -3.31
N MET A 252 17.24 1.48 -3.75
CA MET A 252 16.04 1.37 -2.93
C MET A 252 15.35 0.03 -3.15
N THR A 253 14.59 -0.42 -2.18
CA THR A 253 13.67 -1.54 -2.33
C THR A 253 12.23 -1.01 -2.46
N PHE A 254 11.55 -1.45 -3.51
CA PHE A 254 10.11 -1.24 -3.73
C PHE A 254 9.40 -2.54 -3.40
N LEU A 255 8.52 -2.48 -2.40
CA LEU A 255 7.70 -3.61 -1.95
C LEU A 255 6.22 -3.30 -2.24
N CYS A 256 5.56 -4.22 -2.91
CA CYS A 256 4.11 -4.27 -2.96
C CYS A 256 3.68 -5.45 -2.07
N ASP A 257 2.92 -5.20 -1.02
CA ASP A 257 2.42 -6.27 -0.17
C ASP A 257 1.13 -6.90 -0.73
N GLY A 258 0.86 -8.14 -0.32
CA GLY A 258 -0.40 -8.80 -0.56
C GLY A 258 -1.53 -8.13 0.21
N ALA A 259 -2.75 -8.31 -0.28
CA ALA A 259 -3.93 -7.68 0.29
C ALA A 259 -4.37 -8.34 1.60
N VAL A 260 -4.73 -7.54 2.61
CA VAL A 260 -5.40 -8.02 3.83
C VAL A 260 -6.68 -8.78 3.47
N SER A 261 -7.40 -8.33 2.44
CA SER A 261 -8.64 -8.95 1.96
C SER A 261 -8.43 -10.08 0.94
N GLY A 262 -7.17 -10.41 0.57
CA GLY A 262 -6.88 -11.32 -0.53
C GLY A 262 -7.56 -10.88 -1.83
N ARG A 263 -8.47 -11.69 -2.36
CA ARG A 263 -9.32 -11.35 -3.50
C ARG A 263 -10.66 -10.78 -3.02
N TRP A 264 -10.63 -9.58 -2.37
CA TRP A 264 -11.84 -8.91 -1.86
C TRP A 264 -12.71 -9.83 -0.99
N TRP A 265 -12.09 -10.51 -0.03
CA TRP A 265 -12.72 -11.46 0.91
C TRP A 265 -13.31 -12.74 0.28
N LYS A 266 -12.90 -13.04 -0.95
CA LYS A 266 -13.33 -14.24 -1.71
C LYS A 266 -12.25 -15.32 -1.77
N GLY A 267 -11.30 -15.30 -0.86
CA GLY A 267 -10.17 -16.22 -0.80
C GLY A 267 -8.88 -15.65 -1.37
N PRO A 268 -7.84 -16.47 -1.47
CA PRO A 268 -6.53 -16.07 -1.95
C PRO A 268 -6.57 -15.43 -3.34
N ASN A 269 -5.73 -14.42 -3.57
CA ASN A 269 -5.56 -13.82 -4.88
C ASN A 269 -4.41 -14.50 -5.63
N LYS A 270 -4.70 -15.27 -6.68
CA LYS A 270 -3.70 -15.97 -7.51
C LYS A 270 -2.70 -16.81 -6.68
N GLY A 271 -3.17 -17.44 -5.61
CA GLY A 271 -2.36 -18.25 -4.71
C GLY A 271 -1.67 -17.48 -3.58
N MET A 272 -1.78 -16.13 -3.56
CA MET A 272 -1.34 -15.32 -2.43
C MET A 272 -2.44 -15.30 -1.36
N GLN A 273 -2.12 -15.78 -0.17
CA GLN A 273 -3.02 -15.79 0.98
C GLN A 273 -3.29 -14.37 1.47
N GLU A 274 -4.39 -14.19 2.16
CA GLU A 274 -4.71 -13.00 2.92
C GLU A 274 -3.62 -12.76 3.97
N GLY A 275 -3.09 -11.54 4.02
CA GLY A 275 -1.97 -11.27 4.91
C GLY A 275 -1.53 -9.82 4.90
N PHE A 276 -0.41 -9.58 5.55
CA PHE A 276 0.17 -8.25 5.67
C PHE A 276 1.70 -8.29 5.79
N GLY A 277 2.35 -7.19 5.48
CA GLY A 277 3.79 -7.02 5.68
C GLY A 277 4.13 -6.74 7.13
N VAL A 278 5.13 -7.45 7.67
CA VAL A 278 5.78 -7.15 8.96
C VAL A 278 7.15 -6.57 8.66
N ILE A 279 7.41 -5.36 9.13
CA ILE A 279 8.63 -4.62 8.80
C ILE A 279 9.37 -4.24 10.07
N ASP A 280 10.57 -4.76 10.19
CA ASP A 280 11.53 -4.42 11.24
C ASP A 280 12.53 -3.40 10.68
N LEU A 281 12.61 -2.22 11.26
CA LEU A 281 13.55 -1.16 10.88
C LEU A 281 14.68 -1.05 11.88
N ALA A 282 15.91 -0.93 11.40
CA ALA A 282 17.09 -0.76 12.22
C ALA A 282 17.63 0.68 12.19
N ALA A 283 18.44 1.04 13.17
CA ALA A 283 19.00 2.39 13.29
C ALA A 283 20.00 2.74 12.18
N ASP A 284 20.55 1.74 11.51
CA ASP A 284 21.51 1.88 10.38
C ASP A 284 20.85 2.00 9.02
N ALA A 285 19.54 2.25 8.97
CA ALA A 285 18.71 2.33 7.78
C ALA A 285 18.48 0.98 7.06
N THR A 286 18.88 -0.14 7.65
CA THR A 286 18.52 -1.47 7.14
C THR A 286 17.11 -1.86 7.61
N PHE A 287 16.50 -2.80 6.89
CA PHE A 287 15.17 -3.32 7.25
C PHE A 287 15.07 -4.81 6.93
N LYS A 288 14.13 -5.45 7.63
CA LYS A 288 13.67 -6.80 7.32
C LYS A 288 12.18 -6.76 7.01
N HIS A 289 11.77 -7.46 5.97
CA HIS A 289 10.36 -7.65 5.60
C HIS A 289 9.99 -9.12 5.66
N THR A 290 8.82 -9.41 6.21
CA THR A 290 8.23 -10.75 6.24
C THR A 290 6.73 -10.63 5.96
N TYR A 291 6.21 -11.40 5.02
CA TYR A 291 4.77 -11.48 4.81
C TYR A 291 4.15 -12.42 5.82
N HIS A 292 3.08 -11.98 6.49
CA HIS A 292 2.38 -12.72 7.54
C HIS A 292 0.98 -13.07 7.07
N ASP A 293 0.73 -14.37 6.89
CA ASP A 293 -0.60 -14.95 6.71
C ASP A 293 -1.27 -15.02 8.09
N TYR A 294 -2.40 -14.33 8.27
CA TYR A 294 -3.10 -14.29 9.55
C TYR A 294 -4.17 -15.38 9.70
N GLY A 295 -4.21 -16.35 8.77
CA GLY A 295 -5.07 -17.53 8.85
C GLY A 295 -6.55 -17.25 8.57
N TRP A 296 -6.87 -16.31 7.67
CA TRP A 296 -8.24 -16.09 7.24
C TRP A 296 -8.75 -17.25 6.40
N GLU A 297 -9.90 -17.76 6.75
CA GLU A 297 -10.61 -18.77 5.96
C GLU A 297 -11.95 -18.22 5.47
N VAL A 298 -12.16 -18.24 4.18
CA VAL A 298 -13.45 -17.88 3.60
C VAL A 298 -14.48 -18.90 4.01
N ALA A 299 -15.58 -18.45 4.60
CA ALA A 299 -16.70 -19.35 4.89
C ALA A 299 -17.10 -20.07 3.61
N SER A 300 -17.01 -21.41 3.62
CA SER A 300 -17.45 -22.22 2.50
C SER A 300 -18.90 -21.85 2.17
N PHE A 301 -19.14 -21.27 1.00
CA PHE A 301 -20.49 -21.16 0.46
C PHE A 301 -20.99 -22.57 0.25
N SER A 302 -21.71 -23.11 1.23
CA SER A 302 -22.57 -24.25 1.02
C SER A 302 -23.72 -23.76 0.15
N GLY A 303 -23.44 -23.66 -1.18
CA GLY A 303 -24.45 -23.37 -2.17
C GLY A 303 -25.49 -24.46 -2.16
N ARG A 304 -26.70 -24.14 -1.77
CA ARG A 304 -27.90 -24.88 -2.19
C ARG A 304 -28.43 -24.23 -3.46
#